data_70f6d076e53de5ee471a7f1703bb820f
#
_entry.id   70f6d076e53de5ee471a7f1703bb820f
#
_cell.length_a   1.000
_cell.length_b   1.000
_cell.length_c   1.000
_cell.angle_alpha   90.00
_cell.angle_beta   90.00
_cell.angle_gamma   90.00
#
_symmetry.space_group_name_H-M   'P 1'
#
loop_
_entity.id
_entity.type
_entity.pdbx_description
1 polymer ?
#
loop_
_entity_poly.entity_id
_entity_poly.type
_entity_poly.pdbx_seq_one_letter_code
_entity_poly.pdbx_strand_id
1 'polypeptide(L)'
;MYALVTVAAPRIPTADTEVLERLPIRPNDPRMREIRELRDAVAREPQNIDLAIRLARRYFEQALAQGDPRYVGYAQAALKPWWDLRDPPTSVLVMRATLVQYRHDFPAALADLDRALEREPDNARAWSLRMVIHLVQADYAAARRDCAAFAPLVDELSATGCVAFIDGLTGGARKSLAALDRALARSRAASAEQRVWLLERLAEMAWRLNDTKLAEQYFKRALALGITDGFLLAAYADFLLDYGRAPEVITLLKDWTLADPLLLRLALAEQAVNAPTARAHQATLADRYAAARLRGDTTHEQEESRFTLQMLNQPAEALRLALSNWRIQKEPRDARVLLEASLAARRPDAAQPVLDWMRETRIEDWYLQRLADQLAKPRKDAP
;
A
#
# COMPACT_ATOMS: atom_id res chain seq x y z
N MET A 1 -24.49 16.20 32.99
CA MET A 1 -25.12 15.14 32.22
C MET A 1 -24.00 14.33 31.60
N TYR A 2 -23.58 13.21 32.23
CA TYR A 2 -22.49 12.37 31.74
C TYR A 2 -23.03 11.54 30.57
N ALA A 3 -22.49 11.75 29.37
CA ALA A 3 -22.75 10.84 28.25
C ALA A 3 -22.06 9.51 28.54
N LEU A 4 -22.85 8.45 28.74
CA LEU A 4 -22.37 7.07 28.74
C LEU A 4 -21.79 6.78 27.36
N VAL A 5 -20.47 6.70 27.27
CA VAL A 5 -19.79 6.13 26.11
C VAL A 5 -20.10 4.63 26.17
N THR A 6 -21.05 4.20 25.37
CA THR A 6 -21.26 2.76 25.12
C THR A 6 -20.07 2.25 24.33
N VAL A 7 -19.12 1.60 25.01
CA VAL A 7 -18.11 0.79 24.36
C VAL A 7 -18.85 -0.29 23.60
N ALA A 8 -18.71 -0.33 22.27
CA ALA A 8 -19.29 -1.38 21.43
C ALA A 8 -18.70 -2.72 21.90
N ALA A 9 -19.49 -3.50 22.62
CA ALA A 9 -19.10 -4.84 23.01
C ALA A 9 -19.09 -5.75 21.77
N PRO A 10 -18.17 -6.73 21.69
CA PRO A 10 -18.20 -7.74 20.64
C PRO A 10 -19.57 -8.40 20.58
N ARG A 11 -20.17 -8.43 19.39
CA ARG A 11 -21.46 -9.12 19.20
C ARG A 11 -21.21 -10.62 19.29
N ILE A 12 -21.77 -11.26 20.30
CA ILE A 12 -21.75 -12.71 20.46
C ILE A 12 -23.04 -13.25 19.83
N PRO A 13 -22.96 -14.21 18.88
CA PRO A 13 -24.16 -14.81 18.28
C PRO A 13 -24.99 -15.51 19.35
N THR A 14 -26.29 -15.38 19.26
CA THR A 14 -27.24 -16.00 20.19
C THR A 14 -27.71 -17.38 19.74
N ALA A 15 -27.44 -17.74 18.46
CA ALA A 15 -27.71 -19.04 17.89
C ALA A 15 -26.70 -19.36 16.78
N ASP A 16 -26.38 -20.64 16.59
CA ASP A 16 -25.45 -21.12 15.56
C ASP A 16 -25.92 -20.80 14.12
N THR A 17 -27.19 -20.52 13.92
CA THR A 17 -27.78 -20.14 12.64
C THR A 17 -27.82 -18.64 12.41
N GLU A 18 -27.36 -17.83 13.37
CA GLU A 18 -27.36 -16.38 13.23
C GLU A 18 -26.32 -15.94 12.20
N VAL A 19 -26.78 -15.28 11.14
CA VAL A 19 -25.92 -14.69 10.11
C VAL A 19 -25.44 -13.34 10.61
N LEU A 20 -24.19 -13.26 11.06
CA LEU A 20 -23.57 -12.02 11.56
C LEU A 20 -23.19 -11.08 10.42
N GLU A 21 -22.71 -11.64 9.32
CA GLU A 21 -22.32 -10.88 8.13
C GLU A 21 -22.52 -11.72 6.87
N ARG A 22 -23.05 -11.13 5.82
CA ARG A 22 -23.08 -11.73 4.48
C ARG A 22 -21.89 -11.17 3.70
N LEU A 23 -20.86 -11.99 3.54
CA LEU A 23 -19.71 -11.60 2.73
C LEU A 23 -20.13 -11.46 1.26
N PRO A 24 -19.71 -10.42 0.55
CA PRO A 24 -20.03 -10.18 -0.85
C PRO A 24 -19.25 -11.13 -1.77
N ILE A 25 -19.20 -12.42 -1.43
CA ILE A 25 -18.53 -13.44 -2.23
C ILE A 25 -19.49 -13.83 -3.36
N ARG A 26 -19.08 -13.56 -4.58
CA ARG A 26 -19.78 -14.12 -5.75
C ARG A 26 -19.57 -15.64 -5.75
N PRO A 27 -20.60 -16.47 -5.66
CA PRO A 27 -20.49 -17.93 -5.52
C PRO A 27 -19.61 -18.59 -6.61
N ASN A 28 -19.49 -17.94 -7.78
CA ASN A 28 -18.76 -18.42 -8.96
C ASN A 28 -17.49 -17.64 -9.26
N ASP A 29 -16.91 -16.91 -8.28
CA ASP A 29 -15.61 -16.26 -8.48
C ASP A 29 -14.53 -17.33 -8.75
N PRO A 30 -13.86 -17.30 -9.92
CA PRO A 30 -12.82 -18.27 -10.27
C PRO A 30 -11.68 -18.31 -9.27
N ARG A 31 -11.31 -17.15 -8.68
CA ARG A 31 -10.24 -17.05 -7.65
C ARG A 31 -10.63 -17.79 -6.38
N MET A 32 -11.88 -17.60 -5.92
CA MET A 32 -12.38 -18.30 -4.74
C MET A 32 -12.55 -19.80 -4.97
N ARG A 33 -12.81 -20.23 -6.20
CA ARG A 33 -12.82 -21.65 -6.55
C ARG A 33 -11.44 -22.24 -6.45
N GLU A 34 -10.44 -21.62 -7.05
CA GLU A 34 -9.04 -22.05 -6.98
C GLU A 34 -8.54 -22.13 -5.52
N ILE A 35 -8.87 -21.13 -4.69
CA ILE A 35 -8.53 -21.14 -3.25
C ILE A 35 -9.16 -22.36 -2.56
N ARG A 36 -10.42 -22.69 -2.84
CA ARG A 36 -11.09 -23.87 -2.26
C ARG A 36 -10.39 -25.16 -2.70
N GLU A 37 -10.11 -25.30 -4.00
CA GLU A 37 -9.42 -26.49 -4.55
C GLU A 37 -8.03 -26.67 -3.94
N LEU A 38 -7.26 -25.60 -3.83
CA LEU A 38 -5.94 -25.62 -3.19
C LEU A 38 -6.04 -25.97 -1.70
N ARG A 39 -7.02 -25.41 -0.98
CA ARG A 39 -7.25 -25.74 0.44
C ARG A 39 -7.54 -27.22 0.64
N ASP A 40 -8.41 -27.77 -0.22
CA ASP A 40 -8.77 -29.19 -0.18
C ASP A 40 -7.57 -30.09 -0.54
N ALA A 41 -6.70 -29.63 -1.47
CA ALA A 41 -5.47 -30.34 -1.80
C ALA A 41 -4.45 -30.33 -0.64
N VAL A 42 -4.24 -29.17 0.01
CA VAL A 42 -3.38 -29.05 1.20
C VAL A 42 -3.92 -29.89 2.36
N ALA A 43 -5.24 -29.98 2.53
CA ALA A 43 -5.83 -30.83 3.57
C ALA A 43 -5.56 -32.33 3.34
N ARG A 44 -5.48 -32.77 2.08
CA ARG A 44 -5.10 -34.16 1.73
C ARG A 44 -3.60 -34.42 1.84
N GLU A 45 -2.79 -33.40 1.54
CA GLU A 45 -1.33 -33.49 1.52
C GLU A 45 -0.70 -32.39 2.40
N PRO A 46 -0.84 -32.45 3.74
CA PRO A 46 -0.46 -31.35 4.63
C PRO A 46 1.05 -31.08 4.70
N GLN A 47 1.89 -31.99 4.19
CA GLN A 47 3.34 -31.84 4.09
C GLN A 47 3.83 -31.43 2.69
N ASN A 48 2.91 -31.21 1.75
CA ASN A 48 3.26 -30.77 0.40
C ASN A 48 3.49 -29.25 0.39
N ILE A 49 4.76 -28.88 0.41
CA ILE A 49 5.20 -27.47 0.49
C ILE A 49 4.74 -26.64 -0.72
N ASP A 50 4.75 -27.23 -1.92
CA ASP A 50 4.38 -26.51 -3.14
C ASP A 50 2.90 -26.13 -3.14
N LEU A 51 2.03 -27.03 -2.67
CA LEU A 51 0.62 -26.74 -2.49
C LEU A 51 0.40 -25.66 -1.42
N ALA A 52 1.12 -25.74 -0.30
CA ALA A 52 1.03 -24.77 0.78
C ALA A 52 1.49 -23.37 0.34
N ILE A 53 2.60 -23.26 -0.40
CA ILE A 53 3.10 -22.00 -0.96
C ILE A 53 2.10 -21.43 -1.98
N ARG A 54 1.54 -22.25 -2.85
CA ARG A 54 0.53 -21.82 -3.82
C ARG A 54 -0.72 -21.28 -3.10
N LEU A 55 -1.21 -21.99 -2.10
CA LEU A 55 -2.36 -21.57 -1.31
C LEU A 55 -2.07 -20.24 -0.56
N ALA A 56 -0.92 -20.15 0.11
CA ALA A 56 -0.50 -18.94 0.82
C ALA A 56 -0.42 -17.73 -0.13
N ARG A 57 0.12 -17.93 -1.33
CA ARG A 57 0.19 -16.88 -2.36
C ARG A 57 -1.21 -16.42 -2.79
N ARG A 58 -2.14 -17.35 -3.07
CA ARG A 58 -3.51 -17.01 -3.45
C ARG A 58 -4.26 -16.28 -2.34
N TYR A 59 -4.06 -16.67 -1.08
CA TYR A 59 -4.62 -15.91 0.04
C TYR A 59 -4.03 -14.49 0.12
N PHE A 60 -2.73 -14.34 -0.07
CA PHE A 60 -2.09 -13.02 -0.05
C PHE A 60 -2.58 -12.13 -1.20
N GLU A 61 -2.68 -12.66 -2.42
CA GLU A 61 -3.26 -11.96 -3.57
C GLU A 61 -4.71 -11.52 -3.30
N GLN A 62 -5.48 -12.36 -2.60
CA GLN A 62 -6.86 -12.03 -2.20
C GLN A 62 -6.88 -10.93 -1.13
N ALA A 63 -5.94 -10.94 -0.18
CA ALA A 63 -5.79 -9.87 0.81
C ALA A 63 -5.56 -8.51 0.13
N LEU A 64 -4.66 -8.46 -0.84
CA LEU A 64 -4.36 -7.24 -1.60
C LEU A 64 -5.56 -6.80 -2.47
N ALA A 65 -6.24 -7.74 -3.12
CA ALA A 65 -7.37 -7.45 -4.00
C ALA A 65 -8.60 -6.92 -3.26
N GLN A 66 -8.85 -7.39 -2.04
CA GLN A 66 -10.04 -7.02 -1.26
C GLN A 66 -9.74 -6.06 -0.10
N GLY A 67 -8.47 -5.87 0.24
CA GLY A 67 -8.06 -5.11 1.42
C GLY A 67 -8.48 -5.79 2.74
N ASP A 68 -8.66 -7.13 2.73
CA ASP A 68 -9.08 -7.89 3.91
C ASP A 68 -7.87 -8.58 4.57
N PRO A 69 -7.39 -8.09 5.73
CA PRO A 69 -6.21 -8.62 6.40
C PRO A 69 -6.37 -10.05 6.93
N ARG A 70 -7.60 -10.58 7.02
CA ARG A 70 -7.86 -11.97 7.44
C ARG A 70 -7.18 -12.98 6.51
N TYR A 71 -7.10 -12.66 5.21
CA TYR A 71 -6.42 -13.51 4.24
C TYR A 71 -4.91 -13.61 4.46
N VAL A 72 -4.28 -12.61 5.06
CA VAL A 72 -2.87 -12.69 5.47
C VAL A 72 -2.70 -13.74 6.59
N GLY A 73 -3.63 -13.78 7.53
CA GLY A 73 -3.68 -14.84 8.56
C GLY A 73 -3.88 -16.24 7.97
N TYR A 74 -4.76 -16.38 6.96
CA TYR A 74 -4.95 -17.65 6.26
C TYR A 74 -3.71 -18.07 5.47
N ALA A 75 -3.01 -17.11 4.84
CA ALA A 75 -1.73 -17.39 4.16
C ALA A 75 -0.67 -17.89 5.15
N GLN A 76 -0.56 -17.27 6.32
CA GLN A 76 0.34 -17.73 7.38
C GLN A 76 -0.06 -19.13 7.89
N ALA A 77 -1.35 -19.38 8.09
CA ALA A 77 -1.84 -20.68 8.54
C ALA A 77 -1.54 -21.80 7.55
N ALA A 78 -1.59 -21.53 6.25
CA ALA A 78 -1.20 -22.49 5.22
C ALA A 78 0.27 -22.94 5.30
N LEU A 79 1.14 -22.08 5.86
CA LEU A 79 2.57 -22.35 6.03
C LEU A 79 2.92 -22.87 7.42
N LYS A 80 1.93 -23.10 8.32
CA LYS A 80 2.14 -23.46 9.72
C LYS A 80 3.15 -24.61 9.95
N PRO A 81 3.18 -25.71 9.16
CA PRO A 81 4.15 -26.77 9.37
C PRO A 81 5.62 -26.35 9.28
N TRP A 82 5.91 -25.26 8.55
CA TRP A 82 7.27 -24.76 8.33
C TRP A 82 7.52 -23.39 8.94
N TRP A 83 6.48 -22.71 9.42
CA TRP A 83 6.55 -21.29 9.84
C TRP A 83 7.58 -21.04 10.93
N ASP A 84 7.57 -21.90 11.96
CA ASP A 84 8.42 -21.76 13.14
C ASP A 84 9.70 -22.57 13.09
N LEU A 85 9.98 -23.25 11.96
CA LEU A 85 11.24 -23.97 11.80
C LEU A 85 12.41 -22.99 11.85
N ARG A 86 13.47 -23.37 12.59
CA ARG A 86 14.72 -22.61 12.61
C ARG A 86 15.33 -22.52 11.22
N ASP A 87 15.18 -23.56 10.42
CA ASP A 87 15.74 -23.67 9.07
C ASP A 87 14.69 -24.12 8.05
N PRO A 88 13.72 -23.24 7.69
CA PRO A 88 12.70 -23.57 6.71
C PRO A 88 13.28 -23.56 5.29
N PRO A 89 12.64 -24.24 4.32
CA PRO A 89 12.99 -24.15 2.91
C PRO A 89 12.95 -22.72 2.35
N THR A 90 13.75 -22.43 1.32
CA THR A 90 13.85 -21.08 0.71
C THR A 90 12.51 -20.52 0.28
N SER A 91 11.64 -21.35 -0.32
CA SER A 91 10.30 -20.93 -0.75
C SER A 91 9.44 -20.43 0.41
N VAL A 92 9.60 -21.03 1.62
CA VAL A 92 8.93 -20.58 2.83
C VAL A 92 9.54 -19.27 3.34
N LEU A 93 10.88 -19.14 3.34
CA LEU A 93 11.55 -17.88 3.72
C LEU A 93 11.01 -16.72 2.88
N VAL A 94 10.97 -16.85 1.57
CA VAL A 94 10.47 -15.80 0.66
C VAL A 94 8.98 -15.50 0.90
N MET A 95 8.15 -16.54 1.10
CA MET A 95 6.72 -16.32 1.35
C MET A 95 6.47 -15.72 2.74
N ARG A 96 7.22 -16.15 3.77
CA ARG A 96 7.16 -15.58 5.11
C ARG A 96 7.58 -14.11 5.09
N ALA A 97 8.70 -13.78 4.44
CA ALA A 97 9.13 -12.40 4.21
C ALA A 97 8.03 -11.55 3.53
N THR A 98 7.33 -12.12 2.53
CA THR A 98 6.20 -11.45 1.87
C THR A 98 5.07 -11.09 2.86
N LEU A 99 4.76 -11.99 3.81
CA LEU A 99 3.67 -11.77 4.77
C LEU A 99 4.08 -10.84 5.93
N VAL A 100 5.32 -10.94 6.41
CA VAL A 100 5.78 -10.10 7.52
C VAL A 100 6.09 -8.68 7.07
N GLN A 101 6.60 -8.47 5.84
CA GLN A 101 6.76 -7.12 5.28
C GLN A 101 5.40 -6.41 5.09
N TYR A 102 4.34 -7.12 4.77
CA TYR A 102 2.99 -6.55 4.70
C TYR A 102 2.53 -5.99 6.05
N ARG A 103 3.05 -6.54 7.16
CA ARG A 103 2.84 -6.03 8.52
C ARG A 103 3.89 -5.00 8.95
N HIS A 104 4.72 -4.52 8.01
CA HIS A 104 5.82 -3.58 8.23
C HIS A 104 6.92 -4.10 9.19
N ASP A 105 6.99 -5.41 9.44
CA ASP A 105 8.11 -6.02 10.13
C ASP A 105 9.27 -6.24 9.13
N PHE A 106 9.84 -5.13 8.69
CA PHE A 106 10.92 -5.12 7.71
C PHE A 106 12.20 -5.82 8.19
N PRO A 107 12.62 -5.69 9.47
CA PRO A 107 13.78 -6.42 9.95
C PRO A 107 13.64 -7.94 9.83
N ALA A 108 12.49 -8.50 10.22
CA ALA A 108 12.23 -9.94 10.08
C ALA A 108 12.16 -10.38 8.60
N ALA A 109 11.54 -9.55 7.74
CA ALA A 109 11.48 -9.82 6.31
C ALA A 109 12.86 -9.83 5.66
N LEU A 110 13.71 -8.84 5.96
CA LEU A 110 15.09 -8.75 5.45
C LEU A 110 15.93 -9.94 5.89
N ALA A 111 15.84 -10.35 7.17
CA ALA A 111 16.57 -11.51 7.69
C ALA A 111 16.20 -12.81 6.95
N ASP A 112 14.91 -13.02 6.62
CA ASP A 112 14.48 -14.18 5.83
C ASP A 112 14.97 -14.11 4.38
N LEU A 113 14.93 -12.90 3.78
CA LEU A 113 15.41 -12.71 2.39
C LEU A 113 16.92 -12.88 2.27
N ASP A 114 17.70 -12.41 3.25
CA ASP A 114 19.14 -12.60 3.29
C ASP A 114 19.47 -14.10 3.31
N ARG A 115 18.83 -14.88 4.17
CA ARG A 115 18.98 -16.33 4.23
C ARG A 115 18.54 -17.03 2.94
N ALA A 116 17.46 -16.54 2.31
CA ALA A 116 17.00 -17.06 1.04
C ALA A 116 18.03 -16.85 -0.07
N LEU A 117 18.63 -15.67 -0.13
CA LEU A 117 19.63 -15.29 -1.14
C LEU A 117 21.01 -15.89 -0.89
N GLU A 118 21.36 -16.20 0.36
CA GLU A 118 22.56 -17.02 0.67
C GLU A 118 22.49 -18.42 0.08
N ARG A 119 21.27 -19.01 -0.01
CA ARG A 119 21.05 -20.35 -0.54
C ARG A 119 20.79 -20.36 -2.05
N GLU A 120 20.05 -19.39 -2.52
CA GLU A 120 19.61 -19.24 -3.90
C GLU A 120 19.91 -17.83 -4.40
N PRO A 121 21.17 -17.53 -4.78
CA PRO A 121 21.57 -16.20 -5.26
C PRO A 121 20.87 -15.74 -6.54
N ASP A 122 20.28 -16.67 -7.27
CA ASP A 122 19.49 -16.44 -8.50
C ASP A 122 17.99 -16.31 -8.25
N ASN A 123 17.55 -16.23 -7.00
CA ASN A 123 16.16 -16.05 -6.66
C ASN A 123 15.68 -14.59 -6.92
N ALA A 124 15.23 -14.35 -8.15
CA ALA A 124 14.77 -13.02 -8.59
C ALA A 124 13.65 -12.44 -7.69
N ARG A 125 12.75 -13.31 -7.16
CA ARG A 125 11.67 -12.86 -6.28
C ARG A 125 12.21 -12.32 -4.94
N ALA A 126 13.20 -12.99 -4.37
CA ALA A 126 13.83 -12.53 -3.13
C ALA A 126 14.55 -11.18 -3.33
N TRP A 127 15.29 -11.01 -4.43
CA TRP A 127 15.92 -9.75 -4.78
C TRP A 127 14.90 -8.63 -4.95
N SER A 128 13.83 -8.86 -5.71
CA SER A 128 12.77 -7.87 -5.94
C SER A 128 12.09 -7.43 -4.65
N LEU A 129 11.76 -8.38 -3.77
CA LEU A 129 11.09 -8.07 -2.50
C LEU A 129 12.02 -7.30 -1.56
N ARG A 130 13.30 -7.68 -1.46
CA ARG A 130 14.30 -6.98 -0.63
C ARG A 130 14.54 -5.56 -1.13
N MET A 131 14.64 -5.37 -2.44
CA MET A 131 14.74 -4.07 -3.09
C MET A 131 13.55 -3.16 -2.71
N VAL A 132 12.32 -3.67 -2.76
CA VAL A 132 11.12 -2.90 -2.40
C VAL A 132 11.14 -2.50 -0.92
N ILE A 133 11.56 -3.38 -0.02
CA ILE A 133 11.70 -3.05 1.42
C ILE A 133 12.73 -1.92 1.61
N HIS A 134 13.90 -2.00 0.96
CA HIS A 134 14.91 -0.94 1.03
C HIS A 134 14.39 0.39 0.47
N LEU A 135 13.59 0.36 -0.61
CA LEU A 135 12.94 1.56 -1.15
C LEU A 135 12.00 2.22 -0.14
N VAL A 136 11.12 1.41 0.46
CA VAL A 136 10.14 1.89 1.45
C VAL A 136 10.83 2.48 2.68
N GLN A 137 12.00 1.96 3.04
CA GLN A 137 12.83 2.49 4.13
C GLN A 137 13.76 3.65 3.72
N ALA A 138 13.73 4.06 2.44
CA ALA A 138 14.60 5.06 1.84
C ALA A 138 16.11 4.68 1.84
N ASP A 139 16.45 3.40 1.95
CA ASP A 139 17.81 2.92 1.67
C ASP A 139 18.00 2.68 0.16
N TYR A 140 18.09 3.77 -0.58
CA TYR A 140 18.24 3.71 -2.04
C TYR A 140 19.55 3.10 -2.50
N ALA A 141 20.58 3.12 -1.66
CA ALA A 141 21.87 2.49 -1.97
C ALA A 141 21.74 0.96 -1.94
N ALA A 142 21.08 0.41 -0.92
CA ALA A 142 20.79 -1.02 -0.86
C ALA A 142 19.81 -1.44 -1.97
N ALA A 143 18.75 -0.66 -2.20
CA ALA A 143 17.80 -0.92 -3.29
C ALA A 143 18.50 -0.99 -4.66
N ARG A 144 19.48 -0.12 -4.94
CA ARG A 144 20.27 -0.17 -6.20
C ARG A 144 21.13 -1.42 -6.30
N ARG A 145 21.75 -1.86 -5.20
CA ARG A 145 22.52 -3.12 -5.19
C ARG A 145 21.64 -4.31 -5.50
N ASP A 146 20.46 -4.37 -4.88
CA ASP A 146 19.50 -5.44 -5.11
C ASP A 146 18.93 -5.42 -6.53
N CYS A 147 18.64 -4.23 -7.07
CA CYS A 147 18.21 -4.07 -8.45
C CYS A 147 19.29 -4.52 -9.44
N ALA A 148 20.57 -4.25 -9.18
CA ALA A 148 21.68 -4.70 -10.00
C ALA A 148 21.83 -6.23 -10.00
N ALA A 149 21.57 -6.89 -8.86
CA ALA A 149 21.56 -8.35 -8.76
C ALA A 149 20.32 -8.98 -9.42
N PHE A 150 19.17 -8.29 -9.34
CA PHE A 150 17.91 -8.71 -9.94
C PHE A 150 17.92 -8.63 -11.48
N ALA A 151 18.51 -7.58 -12.06
CA ALA A 151 18.41 -7.25 -13.47
C ALA A 151 18.86 -8.39 -14.44
N PRO A 152 19.96 -9.15 -14.19
CA PRO A 152 20.37 -10.25 -15.06
C PRO A 152 19.46 -11.48 -14.99
N LEU A 153 18.58 -11.56 -13.99
CA LEU A 153 17.69 -12.71 -13.74
C LEU A 153 16.31 -12.57 -14.39
N VAL A 154 16.02 -11.43 -15.01
CA VAL A 154 14.68 -11.09 -15.51
C VAL A 154 14.72 -10.50 -16.92
N ASP A 155 13.54 -10.26 -17.49
CA ASP A 155 13.42 -9.59 -18.80
C ASP A 155 13.79 -8.07 -18.72
N GLU A 156 14.10 -7.49 -19.90
CA GLU A 156 14.50 -6.07 -20.02
C GLU A 156 13.47 -5.11 -19.40
N LEU A 157 12.18 -5.42 -19.51
CA LEU A 157 11.12 -4.55 -18.96
C LEU A 157 11.14 -4.55 -17.45
N SER A 158 11.28 -5.71 -16.81
CA SER A 158 11.39 -5.86 -15.35
C SER A 158 12.64 -5.17 -14.81
N ALA A 159 13.78 -5.37 -15.49
CA ALA A 159 15.05 -4.69 -15.13
C ALA A 159 14.94 -3.17 -15.26
N THR A 160 14.34 -2.67 -16.37
CA THR A 160 14.10 -1.24 -16.57
C THR A 160 13.14 -0.69 -15.51
N GLY A 161 12.09 -1.42 -15.16
CA GLY A 161 11.13 -1.05 -14.11
C GLY A 161 11.79 -0.89 -12.75
N CYS A 162 12.68 -1.81 -12.40
CA CYS A 162 13.45 -1.76 -11.16
C CYS A 162 14.29 -0.47 -11.06
N VAL A 163 15.08 -0.16 -12.09
CA VAL A 163 15.91 1.06 -12.14
C VAL A 163 15.04 2.31 -12.12
N ALA A 164 13.97 2.33 -12.94
CA ALA A 164 13.09 3.48 -13.05
C ALA A 164 12.35 3.79 -11.74
N PHE A 165 12.03 2.78 -10.94
CA PHE A 165 11.39 2.96 -9.64
C PHE A 165 12.31 3.67 -8.66
N ILE A 166 13.58 3.25 -8.56
CA ILE A 166 14.57 3.85 -7.68
C ILE A 166 14.92 5.28 -8.16
N ASP A 167 15.25 5.43 -9.44
CA ASP A 167 15.66 6.71 -10.01
C ASP A 167 14.51 7.73 -10.00
N GLY A 168 13.27 7.25 -10.17
CA GLY A 168 12.07 8.06 -10.06
C GLY A 168 11.85 8.69 -8.68
N LEU A 169 12.46 8.14 -7.64
CA LEU A 169 12.44 8.66 -6.27
C LEU A 169 13.70 9.47 -5.91
N THR A 170 14.74 9.44 -6.76
CA THR A 170 16.04 10.02 -6.45
C THR A 170 16.52 11.04 -7.52
N GLY A 171 15.60 11.89 -7.97
CA GLY A 171 15.90 13.02 -8.88
C GLY A 171 16.00 12.62 -10.36
N GLY A 172 15.55 11.42 -10.72
CA GLY A 172 15.55 10.93 -12.09
C GLY A 172 14.17 10.67 -12.69
N ALA A 173 13.09 11.20 -12.11
CA ALA A 173 11.72 10.84 -12.49
C ALA A 173 11.42 11.10 -13.98
N ARG A 174 11.86 12.23 -14.53
CA ARG A 174 11.62 12.56 -15.94
C ARG A 174 12.31 11.58 -16.91
N LYS A 175 13.55 11.19 -16.61
CA LYS A 175 14.32 10.21 -17.41
C LYS A 175 13.72 8.81 -17.28
N SER A 176 13.37 8.42 -16.05
CA SER A 176 12.79 7.13 -15.72
C SER A 176 11.43 6.93 -16.38
N LEU A 177 10.58 7.94 -16.33
CA LEU A 177 9.27 7.91 -17.01
C LEU A 177 9.45 7.64 -18.51
N ALA A 178 10.32 8.40 -19.19
CA ALA A 178 10.56 8.22 -20.61
C ALA A 178 11.19 6.86 -20.97
N ALA A 179 12.09 6.36 -20.12
CA ALA A 179 12.74 5.05 -20.35
C ALA A 179 11.74 3.91 -20.16
N LEU A 180 10.96 3.95 -19.09
CA LEU A 180 9.99 2.91 -18.75
C LEU A 180 8.83 2.87 -19.75
N ASP A 181 8.31 4.03 -20.18
CA ASP A 181 7.26 4.09 -21.20
C ASP A 181 7.71 3.45 -22.52
N ARG A 182 8.95 3.75 -22.97
CA ARG A 182 9.52 3.12 -24.18
C ARG A 182 9.71 1.61 -24.00
N ALA A 183 10.18 1.15 -22.84
CA ALA A 183 10.36 -0.27 -22.58
C ALA A 183 9.01 -1.01 -22.58
N LEU A 184 8.00 -0.42 -21.93
CA LEU A 184 6.64 -0.97 -21.90
C LEU A 184 6.01 -1.04 -23.29
N ALA A 185 6.22 -0.01 -24.12
CA ALA A 185 5.71 0.01 -25.51
C ALA A 185 6.34 -1.07 -26.38
N ARG A 186 7.62 -1.43 -26.16
CA ARG A 186 8.31 -2.49 -26.92
C ARG A 186 7.97 -3.89 -26.42
N SER A 187 7.58 -4.06 -25.16
CA SER A 187 7.32 -5.37 -24.59
C SER A 187 5.96 -5.92 -25.03
N ARG A 188 5.98 -7.02 -25.79
CA ARG A 188 4.76 -7.77 -26.20
C ARG A 188 4.41 -8.88 -25.21
N ALA A 189 5.39 -9.37 -24.46
CA ALA A 189 5.28 -10.53 -23.57
C ALA A 189 4.86 -10.18 -22.14
N ALA A 190 4.78 -8.89 -21.77
CA ALA A 190 4.41 -8.47 -20.44
C ALA A 190 3.01 -8.97 -20.07
N SER A 191 2.89 -9.61 -18.89
CA SER A 191 1.59 -10.02 -18.34
C SER A 191 0.71 -8.82 -18.03
N ALA A 192 -0.58 -9.04 -17.87
CA ALA A 192 -1.52 -7.98 -17.54
C ALA A 192 -1.20 -7.37 -16.15
N GLU A 193 -0.83 -8.20 -15.17
CA GLU A 193 -0.42 -7.77 -13.83
C GLU A 193 0.86 -6.91 -13.88
N GLN A 194 1.86 -7.34 -14.63
CA GLN A 194 3.09 -6.58 -14.84
C GLN A 194 2.79 -5.22 -15.48
N ARG A 195 1.88 -5.18 -16.48
CA ARG A 195 1.46 -3.94 -17.11
C ARG A 195 0.72 -3.00 -16.16
N VAL A 196 -0.17 -3.52 -15.29
CA VAL A 196 -0.86 -2.72 -14.26
C VAL A 196 0.16 -2.05 -13.37
N TRP A 197 1.09 -2.80 -12.79
CA TRP A 197 2.12 -2.29 -11.89
C TRP A 197 2.99 -1.21 -12.55
N LEU A 198 3.43 -1.43 -13.80
CA LEU A 198 4.27 -0.47 -14.53
C LEU A 198 3.51 0.79 -14.93
N LEU A 199 2.26 0.66 -15.37
CA LEU A 199 1.40 1.79 -15.72
C LEU A 199 1.08 2.65 -14.50
N GLU A 200 0.88 2.05 -13.33
CA GLU A 200 0.71 2.78 -12.07
C GLU A 200 1.97 3.59 -11.73
N ARG A 201 3.16 3.00 -11.81
CA ARG A 201 4.44 3.73 -11.58
C ARG A 201 4.63 4.88 -12.59
N LEU A 202 4.27 4.68 -13.85
CA LEU A 202 4.30 5.74 -14.87
C LEU A 202 3.30 6.86 -14.52
N ALA A 203 2.10 6.51 -14.09
CA ALA A 203 1.09 7.48 -13.68
C ALA A 203 1.55 8.31 -12.48
N GLU A 204 2.10 7.68 -11.45
CA GLU A 204 2.62 8.38 -10.27
C GLU A 204 3.81 9.29 -10.60
N MET A 205 4.75 8.83 -11.46
CA MET A 205 5.86 9.68 -11.91
C MET A 205 5.35 10.90 -12.69
N ALA A 206 4.42 10.70 -13.63
CA ALA A 206 3.83 11.80 -14.39
C ALA A 206 3.09 12.79 -13.48
N TRP A 207 2.34 12.28 -12.49
CA TRP A 207 1.65 13.10 -11.51
C TRP A 207 2.62 13.95 -10.66
N ARG A 208 3.67 13.32 -10.13
CA ARG A 208 4.72 14.05 -9.39
C ARG A 208 5.43 15.10 -10.23
N LEU A 209 5.58 14.87 -11.53
CA LEU A 209 6.12 15.84 -12.49
C LEU A 209 5.12 16.92 -12.91
N ASN A 210 3.89 16.92 -12.32
CA ASN A 210 2.79 17.83 -12.64
C ASN A 210 2.27 17.70 -14.09
N ASP A 211 2.49 16.54 -14.73
CA ASP A 211 1.87 16.23 -16.03
C ASP A 211 0.54 15.48 -15.79
N THR A 212 -0.47 16.25 -15.39
CA THR A 212 -1.81 15.74 -15.06
C THR A 212 -2.45 14.93 -16.19
N LYS A 213 -2.28 15.41 -17.43
CA LYS A 213 -2.88 14.75 -18.60
C LYS A 213 -2.27 13.38 -18.85
N LEU A 214 -0.96 13.31 -18.78
CA LEU A 214 -0.21 12.06 -18.97
C LEU A 214 -0.47 11.08 -17.82
N ALA A 215 -0.49 11.57 -16.56
CA ALA A 215 -0.81 10.77 -15.40
C ALA A 215 -2.18 10.08 -15.54
N GLU A 216 -3.22 10.85 -15.90
CA GLU A 216 -4.55 10.30 -16.09
C GLU A 216 -4.62 9.28 -17.23
N GLN A 217 -3.89 9.50 -18.31
CA GLN A 217 -3.80 8.53 -19.41
C GLN A 217 -3.25 7.18 -18.94
N TYR A 218 -2.19 7.18 -18.13
CA TYR A 218 -1.62 5.95 -17.58
C TYR A 218 -2.55 5.26 -16.60
N PHE A 219 -3.19 6.00 -15.67
CA PHE A 219 -4.20 5.44 -14.77
C PHE A 219 -5.34 4.76 -15.52
N LYS A 220 -5.90 5.43 -16.53
CA LYS A 220 -6.99 4.87 -17.36
C LYS A 220 -6.54 3.64 -18.17
N ARG A 221 -5.32 3.64 -18.69
CA ARG A 221 -4.75 2.46 -19.36
C ARG A 221 -4.60 1.28 -18.41
N ALA A 222 -4.15 1.53 -17.17
CA ALA A 222 -4.04 0.48 -16.15
C ALA A 222 -5.42 -0.10 -15.79
N LEU A 223 -6.42 0.75 -15.53
CA LEU A 223 -7.79 0.33 -15.22
C LEU A 223 -8.44 -0.45 -16.37
N ALA A 224 -8.16 -0.09 -17.62
CA ALA A 224 -8.70 -0.76 -18.81
C ALA A 224 -8.22 -2.21 -18.96
N LEU A 225 -7.18 -2.64 -18.24
CA LEU A 225 -6.75 -4.05 -18.21
C LEU A 225 -7.70 -4.95 -17.41
N GLY A 226 -8.65 -4.37 -16.66
CA GLY A 226 -9.69 -5.11 -15.95
C GLY A 226 -9.18 -5.92 -14.74
N ILE A 227 -7.95 -5.66 -14.29
CA ILE A 227 -7.37 -6.28 -13.10
C ILE A 227 -7.73 -5.43 -11.89
N THR A 228 -8.29 -6.10 -10.88
CA THR A 228 -8.54 -5.48 -9.58
C THR A 228 -7.23 -5.30 -8.83
N ASP A 229 -6.85 -4.05 -8.59
CA ASP A 229 -5.67 -3.69 -7.81
C ASP A 229 -6.02 -2.53 -6.87
N GLY A 230 -5.92 -2.78 -5.55
CA GLY A 230 -6.27 -1.80 -4.52
C GLY A 230 -5.34 -0.60 -4.49
N PHE A 231 -4.05 -0.78 -4.82
CA PHE A 231 -3.08 0.32 -4.88
C PHE A 231 -3.36 1.24 -6.06
N LEU A 232 -3.63 0.69 -7.24
CA LEU A 232 -4.03 1.46 -8.42
C LEU A 232 -5.30 2.26 -8.16
N LEU A 233 -6.32 1.64 -7.55
CA LEU A 233 -7.57 2.33 -7.20
C LEU A 233 -7.34 3.46 -6.21
N ALA A 234 -6.51 3.24 -5.19
CA ALA A 234 -6.16 4.25 -4.20
C ALA A 234 -5.38 5.42 -4.82
N ALA A 235 -4.37 5.13 -5.64
CA ALA A 235 -3.56 6.14 -6.30
C ALA A 235 -4.39 7.00 -7.28
N TYR A 236 -5.27 6.36 -8.07
CA TYR A 236 -6.15 7.11 -8.98
C TYR A 236 -7.21 7.92 -8.23
N ALA A 237 -7.75 7.41 -7.13
CA ALA A 237 -8.68 8.15 -6.28
C ALA A 237 -8.00 9.38 -5.64
N ASP A 238 -6.75 9.24 -5.15
CA ASP A 238 -5.98 10.37 -4.63
C ASP A 238 -5.70 11.42 -5.71
N PHE A 239 -5.34 10.98 -6.91
CA PHE A 239 -5.21 11.86 -8.07
C PHE A 239 -6.52 12.63 -8.33
N LEU A 240 -7.66 11.96 -8.38
CA LEU A 240 -8.95 12.60 -8.61
C LEU A 240 -9.32 13.59 -7.49
N LEU A 241 -9.06 13.24 -6.23
CA LEU A 241 -9.30 14.12 -5.08
C LEU A 241 -8.47 15.41 -5.16
N ASP A 242 -7.20 15.31 -5.54
CA ASP A 242 -6.31 16.47 -5.67
C ASP A 242 -6.77 17.48 -6.73
N TYR A 243 -7.53 17.01 -7.71
CA TYR A 243 -8.10 17.86 -8.77
C TYR A 243 -9.60 18.17 -8.55
N GLY A 244 -10.14 17.93 -7.34
CA GLY A 244 -11.53 18.27 -6.98
C GLY A 244 -12.59 17.41 -7.67
N ARG A 245 -12.22 16.23 -8.17
CA ARG A 245 -13.09 15.33 -8.96
C ARG A 245 -13.76 14.27 -8.06
N ALA A 246 -14.27 14.69 -6.90
CA ALA A 246 -14.91 13.82 -5.92
C ALA A 246 -16.05 12.94 -6.47
N PRO A 247 -16.94 13.39 -7.37
CA PRO A 247 -17.98 12.52 -7.95
C PRO A 247 -17.41 11.30 -8.69
N GLU A 248 -16.25 11.44 -9.32
CA GLU A 248 -15.60 10.33 -10.02
C GLU A 248 -14.99 9.32 -9.06
N VAL A 249 -14.46 9.78 -7.91
CA VAL A 249 -14.00 8.89 -6.83
C VAL A 249 -15.16 8.08 -6.26
N ILE A 250 -16.32 8.70 -6.03
CA ILE A 250 -17.51 7.99 -5.55
C ILE A 250 -17.92 6.91 -6.57
N THR A 251 -17.93 7.24 -7.85
CA THR A 251 -18.25 6.26 -8.91
C THR A 251 -17.23 5.10 -8.93
N LEU A 252 -15.95 5.40 -8.75
CA LEU A 252 -14.86 4.42 -8.77
C LEU A 252 -14.91 3.47 -7.56
N LEU A 253 -15.21 4.01 -6.36
CA LEU A 253 -15.00 3.32 -5.10
C LEU A 253 -16.26 2.90 -4.34
N LYS A 254 -17.49 3.18 -4.83
CA LYS A 254 -18.75 2.91 -4.11
C LYS A 254 -18.90 1.45 -3.63
N ASP A 255 -18.29 0.49 -4.30
CA ASP A 255 -18.37 -0.93 -3.97
C ASP A 255 -17.17 -1.43 -3.13
N TRP A 256 -16.27 -0.53 -2.70
CA TRP A 256 -15.00 -0.84 -2.04
C TRP A 256 -14.98 -0.48 -0.55
N THR A 257 -16.10 -0.65 0.13
CA THR A 257 -16.28 -0.25 1.54
C THR A 257 -15.61 -1.19 2.56
N LEU A 258 -15.10 -2.33 2.13
CA LEU A 258 -14.41 -3.30 3.00
C LEU A 258 -12.92 -2.98 3.19
N ALA A 259 -12.28 -2.38 2.19
CA ALA A 259 -10.88 -2.01 2.20
C ALA A 259 -10.70 -0.62 2.82
N ASP A 260 -10.13 -0.51 4.01
CA ASP A 260 -9.98 0.76 4.74
C ASP A 260 -9.29 1.87 3.93
N PRO A 261 -8.19 1.59 3.17
CA PRO A 261 -7.57 2.62 2.35
C PRO A 261 -8.50 3.17 1.26
N LEU A 262 -9.37 2.33 0.68
CA LEU A 262 -10.31 2.74 -0.35
C LEU A 262 -11.54 3.42 0.26
N LEU A 263 -12.04 2.89 1.39
CA LEU A 263 -13.14 3.50 2.14
C LEU A 263 -12.78 4.92 2.60
N LEU A 264 -11.53 5.15 3.02
CA LEU A 264 -11.09 6.50 3.40
C LEU A 264 -11.22 7.48 2.23
N ARG A 265 -10.78 7.10 1.04
CA ARG A 265 -10.86 7.95 -0.16
C ARG A 265 -12.29 8.19 -0.60
N LEU A 266 -13.12 7.15 -0.50
CA LEU A 266 -14.56 7.27 -0.74
C LEU A 266 -15.20 8.26 0.24
N ALA A 267 -14.95 8.10 1.55
CA ALA A 267 -15.51 8.97 2.58
C ALA A 267 -15.05 10.44 2.44
N LEU A 268 -13.79 10.68 2.06
CA LEU A 268 -13.28 12.02 1.75
C LEU A 268 -13.98 12.63 0.53
N ALA A 269 -14.23 11.85 -0.51
CA ALA A 269 -14.96 12.31 -1.68
C ALA A 269 -16.43 12.61 -1.34
N GLU A 270 -17.08 11.75 -0.57
CA GLU A 270 -18.45 11.94 -0.09
C GLU A 270 -18.60 13.17 0.80
N GLN A 271 -17.62 13.42 1.68
CA GLN A 271 -17.56 14.63 2.50
C GLN A 271 -17.45 15.89 1.63
N ALA A 272 -16.62 15.85 0.58
CA ALA A 272 -16.42 17.00 -0.31
C ALA A 272 -17.70 17.42 -1.07
N VAL A 273 -18.61 16.46 -1.32
CA VAL A 273 -19.90 16.74 -2.00
C VAL A 273 -21.11 16.71 -1.05
N ASN A 274 -20.88 16.61 0.27
CA ASN A 274 -21.92 16.48 1.29
C ASN A 274 -22.88 15.30 1.05
N ALA A 275 -22.35 14.17 0.61
CA ALA A 275 -23.15 12.96 0.39
C ALA A 275 -23.74 12.41 1.70
N PRO A 276 -24.95 11.83 1.68
CA PRO A 276 -25.64 11.33 2.89
C PRO A 276 -24.88 10.18 3.58
N THR A 277 -24.08 9.42 2.84
CA THR A 277 -23.29 8.28 3.32
C THR A 277 -22.00 8.68 4.04
N ALA A 278 -21.51 9.92 3.87
CA ALA A 278 -20.22 10.39 4.40
C ALA A 278 -20.06 10.15 5.91
N ARG A 279 -21.10 10.46 6.70
CA ARG A 279 -21.06 10.28 8.17
C ARG A 279 -21.01 8.81 8.59
N ALA A 280 -21.72 7.93 7.88
CA ALA A 280 -21.70 6.49 8.17
C ALA A 280 -20.33 5.89 7.86
N HIS A 281 -19.70 6.25 6.74
CA HIS A 281 -18.37 5.79 6.39
C HIS A 281 -17.30 6.36 7.31
N GLN A 282 -17.43 7.62 7.74
CA GLN A 282 -16.55 8.21 8.77
C GLN A 282 -16.63 7.43 10.09
N ALA A 283 -17.83 7.09 10.57
CA ALA A 283 -18.02 6.33 11.81
C ALA A 283 -17.41 4.92 11.66
N THR A 284 -17.64 4.24 10.52
CA THR A 284 -17.05 2.92 10.24
C THR A 284 -15.52 2.95 10.30
N LEU A 285 -14.87 3.97 9.69
CA LEU A 285 -13.41 4.13 9.74
C LEU A 285 -12.93 4.39 11.17
N ALA A 286 -13.63 5.25 11.92
CA ALA A 286 -13.28 5.53 13.31
C ALA A 286 -13.28 4.27 14.18
N ASP A 287 -14.30 3.42 14.03
CA ASP A 287 -14.41 2.16 14.75
C ASP A 287 -13.29 1.17 14.36
N ARG A 288 -12.97 1.08 13.06
CA ARG A 288 -11.92 0.19 12.55
C ARG A 288 -10.53 0.62 13.02
N TYR A 289 -10.20 1.91 12.98
CA TYR A 289 -8.93 2.44 13.50
C TYR A 289 -8.85 2.29 15.03
N ALA A 290 -9.94 2.51 15.75
CA ALA A 290 -9.97 2.23 17.20
C ALA A 290 -9.69 0.76 17.51
N ALA A 291 -10.29 -0.16 16.75
CA ALA A 291 -10.04 -1.59 16.91
C ALA A 291 -8.60 -1.99 16.53
N ALA A 292 -8.00 -1.36 15.51
CA ALA A 292 -6.60 -1.57 15.15
C ALA A 292 -5.65 -1.13 16.26
N ARG A 293 -5.86 0.05 16.85
CA ARG A 293 -5.09 0.54 18.00
C ARG A 293 -5.18 -0.39 19.21
N LEU A 294 -6.38 -0.93 19.52
CA LEU A 294 -6.56 -1.88 20.62
C LEU A 294 -5.76 -3.17 20.42
N ARG A 295 -5.52 -3.58 19.18
CA ARG A 295 -4.68 -4.74 18.84
C ARG A 295 -3.19 -4.41 18.77
N GLY A 296 -2.78 -3.15 18.95
CA GLY A 296 -1.42 -2.68 18.72
C GLY A 296 -0.98 -2.70 17.25
N ASP A 297 -1.95 -2.65 16.33
CA ASP A 297 -1.67 -2.64 14.90
C ASP A 297 -1.35 -1.20 14.46
N THR A 298 -0.14 -1.00 13.93
CA THR A 298 0.37 0.30 13.44
C THR A 298 0.48 0.37 11.93
N THR A 299 0.02 -0.66 11.22
CA THR A 299 0.18 -0.80 9.76
C THR A 299 -0.54 0.30 8.98
N HIS A 300 -1.52 0.95 9.57
CA HIS A 300 -2.40 1.93 8.91
C HIS A 300 -2.22 3.36 9.42
N GLU A 301 -1.13 3.66 10.15
CA GLU A 301 -0.93 5.00 10.72
C GLU A 301 -0.89 6.13 9.67
N GLN A 302 -0.49 5.84 8.44
CA GLN A 302 -0.53 6.80 7.33
C GLN A 302 -1.98 7.18 6.98
N GLU A 303 -2.84 6.21 6.74
CA GLU A 303 -4.26 6.42 6.44
C GLU A 303 -5.00 6.99 7.65
N GLU A 304 -4.70 6.51 8.85
CA GLU A 304 -5.28 7.02 10.09
C GLU A 304 -4.90 8.48 10.36
N SER A 305 -3.66 8.87 10.08
CA SER A 305 -3.22 10.26 10.14
C SER A 305 -4.03 11.15 9.19
N ARG A 306 -4.21 10.72 7.96
CA ARG A 306 -5.01 11.44 6.97
C ARG A 306 -6.48 11.54 7.38
N PHE A 307 -7.07 10.46 7.88
CA PHE A 307 -8.43 10.42 8.43
C PHE A 307 -8.58 11.41 9.59
N THR A 308 -7.66 11.37 10.54
CA THR A 308 -7.65 12.21 11.74
C THR A 308 -7.52 13.69 11.38
N LEU A 309 -6.69 13.99 10.37
CA LEU A 309 -6.53 15.36 9.88
C LEU A 309 -7.76 15.87 9.12
N GLN A 310 -8.17 15.14 8.08
CA GLN A 310 -9.10 15.64 7.07
C GLN A 310 -10.57 15.42 7.45
N MET A 311 -10.88 14.39 8.22
CA MET A 311 -12.26 14.08 8.63
C MET A 311 -12.57 14.46 10.07
N LEU A 312 -11.60 14.35 11.00
CA LEU A 312 -11.81 14.68 12.40
C LEU A 312 -11.30 16.08 12.79
N ASN A 313 -10.53 16.74 11.92
CA ASN A 313 -9.90 18.04 12.19
C ASN A 313 -9.07 18.05 13.49
N GLN A 314 -8.27 17.00 13.70
CA GLN A 314 -7.42 16.82 14.88
C GLN A 314 -5.93 16.86 14.48
N PRO A 315 -5.37 18.05 14.16
CA PRO A 315 -4.04 18.15 13.55
C PRO A 315 -2.89 17.66 14.47
N ALA A 316 -3.02 17.82 15.78
CA ALA A 316 -1.98 17.37 16.72
C ALA A 316 -1.85 15.83 16.75
N GLU A 317 -2.98 15.12 16.76
CA GLU A 317 -2.98 13.65 16.71
C GLU A 317 -2.58 13.13 15.33
N ALA A 318 -3.05 13.77 14.26
CA ALA A 318 -2.61 13.44 12.90
C ALA A 318 -1.09 13.56 12.76
N LEU A 319 -0.48 14.62 13.31
CA LEU A 319 0.97 14.80 13.31
C LEU A 319 1.70 13.70 14.09
N ARG A 320 1.17 13.30 15.24
CA ARG A 320 1.74 12.20 16.03
C ARG A 320 1.78 10.89 15.23
N LEU A 321 0.66 10.55 14.56
CA LEU A 321 0.55 9.36 13.69
C LEU A 321 1.50 9.44 12.49
N ALA A 322 1.54 10.59 11.81
CA ALA A 322 2.42 10.79 10.66
C ALA A 322 3.91 10.66 11.03
N LEU A 323 4.33 11.18 12.19
CA LEU A 323 5.70 11.04 12.71
C LEU A 323 6.03 9.59 13.08
N SER A 324 5.06 8.85 13.63
CA SER A 324 5.22 7.43 13.92
C SER A 324 5.41 6.62 12.63
N ASN A 325 4.56 6.82 11.64
CA ASN A 325 4.65 6.18 10.34
C ASN A 325 5.98 6.47 9.63
N TRP A 326 6.44 7.75 9.64
CA TRP A 326 7.69 8.17 8.98
C TRP A 326 8.94 7.46 9.51
N ARG A 327 8.93 6.95 10.71
CA ARG A 327 10.04 6.13 11.26
C ARG A 327 10.15 4.78 10.59
N ILE A 328 9.04 4.26 10.06
CA ILE A 328 8.91 2.92 9.48
C ILE A 328 8.97 2.97 7.97
N GLN A 329 8.22 3.90 7.36
CA GLN A 329 8.06 4.06 5.92
C GLN A 329 8.37 5.49 5.47
N LYS A 330 9.01 5.63 4.31
CA LYS A 330 9.46 6.92 3.77
C LYS A 330 9.17 7.00 2.28
N GLU A 331 7.91 6.87 1.93
CA GLU A 331 7.44 7.03 0.55
C GLU A 331 6.87 8.45 0.31
N PRO A 332 6.69 8.88 -0.94
CA PRO A 332 6.12 10.21 -1.23
C PRO A 332 4.77 10.48 -0.55
N ARG A 333 3.91 9.45 -0.44
CA ARG A 333 2.62 9.56 0.26
C ARG A 333 2.77 9.76 1.77
N ASP A 334 3.79 9.14 2.39
CA ASP A 334 4.09 9.32 3.82
C ASP A 334 4.65 10.72 4.07
N ALA A 335 5.54 11.18 3.18
CA ALA A 335 6.07 12.54 3.19
C ALA A 335 4.94 13.58 3.11
N ARG A 336 3.99 13.37 2.20
CA ARG A 336 2.82 14.23 2.03
C ARG A 336 2.01 14.35 3.32
N VAL A 337 1.64 13.23 3.92
CA VAL A 337 0.82 13.19 5.15
C VAL A 337 1.53 13.91 6.30
N LEU A 338 2.86 13.72 6.44
CA LEU A 338 3.63 14.41 7.48
C LEU A 338 3.72 15.91 7.24
N LEU A 339 3.95 16.36 6.01
CA LEU A 339 3.98 17.79 5.68
C LEU A 339 2.60 18.46 5.88
N GLU A 340 1.51 17.81 5.42
CA GLU A 340 0.14 18.31 5.61
C GLU A 340 -0.21 18.41 7.11
N ALA A 341 0.10 17.37 7.90
CA ALA A 341 -0.14 17.37 9.34
C ALA A 341 0.72 18.43 10.07
N SER A 342 1.98 18.63 9.66
CA SER A 342 2.86 19.66 10.21
C SER A 342 2.34 21.07 9.96
N LEU A 343 1.84 21.33 8.74
CA LEU A 343 1.20 22.61 8.38
C LEU A 343 -0.04 22.87 9.24
N ALA A 344 -0.94 21.89 9.31
CA ALA A 344 -2.20 22.01 10.04
C ALA A 344 -1.98 22.15 11.56
N ALA A 345 -1.03 21.42 12.12
CA ALA A 345 -0.64 21.51 13.52
C ALA A 345 0.19 22.78 13.85
N ARG A 346 0.56 23.56 12.83
CA ARG A 346 1.44 24.74 12.95
C ARG A 346 2.81 24.41 13.57
N ARG A 347 3.35 23.25 13.23
CA ARG A 347 4.62 22.70 13.71
C ARG A 347 5.60 22.47 12.54
N PRO A 348 6.15 23.57 11.94
CA PRO A 348 7.08 23.46 10.82
C PRO A 348 8.37 22.68 11.19
N ASP A 349 8.77 22.72 12.47
CA ASP A 349 9.89 21.95 13.00
C ASP A 349 9.69 20.43 12.84
N ALA A 350 8.47 19.94 12.97
CA ALA A 350 8.13 18.53 12.82
C ALA A 350 8.28 18.02 11.37
N ALA A 351 8.25 18.89 10.38
CA ALA A 351 8.43 18.56 8.96
C ALA A 351 9.92 18.32 8.58
N GLN A 352 10.89 18.70 9.45
CA GLN A 352 12.31 18.68 9.14
C GLN A 352 12.80 17.31 8.58
N PRO A 353 12.40 16.15 9.11
CA PRO A 353 12.86 14.86 8.58
C PRO A 353 12.45 14.62 7.12
N VAL A 354 11.27 15.10 6.70
CA VAL A 354 10.83 15.04 5.30
C VAL A 354 11.58 16.03 4.43
N LEU A 355 11.79 17.25 4.90
CA LEU A 355 12.54 18.28 4.17
C LEU A 355 14.00 17.86 3.92
N ASP A 356 14.62 17.19 4.90
CA ASP A 356 15.94 16.60 4.74
C ASP A 356 15.95 15.48 3.70
N TRP A 357 14.98 14.55 3.79
CA TRP A 357 14.81 13.48 2.82
C TRP A 357 14.59 14.02 1.39
N MET A 358 13.74 15.04 1.21
CA MET A 358 13.52 15.67 -0.11
C MET A 358 14.82 16.27 -0.68
N ARG A 359 15.64 16.88 0.17
CA ARG A 359 16.92 17.50 -0.22
C ARG A 359 17.96 16.44 -0.60
N GLU A 360 18.06 15.38 0.18
CA GLU A 360 19.00 14.27 -0.06
C GLU A 360 18.65 13.49 -1.33
N THR A 361 17.38 13.19 -1.52
CA THR A 361 16.90 12.41 -2.67
C THR A 361 16.78 13.25 -3.93
N ARG A 362 16.60 14.56 -3.82
CA ARG A 362 16.26 15.47 -4.92
C ARG A 362 14.99 15.04 -5.65
N ILE A 363 14.03 14.48 -4.91
CA ILE A 363 12.78 13.97 -5.49
C ILE A 363 12.07 15.07 -6.30
N GLU A 364 11.69 14.71 -7.52
CA GLU A 364 10.90 15.57 -8.39
C GLU A 364 9.41 15.36 -8.07
N ASP A 365 8.88 16.15 -7.12
CA ASP A 365 7.48 16.09 -6.69
C ASP A 365 6.94 17.51 -6.45
N TRP A 366 6.11 17.96 -7.38
CA TRP A 366 5.57 19.33 -7.34
C TRP A 366 4.68 19.58 -6.12
N TYR A 367 3.95 18.54 -5.66
CA TYR A 367 3.04 18.68 -4.54
C TYR A 367 3.81 18.82 -3.22
N LEU A 368 4.80 17.94 -3.00
CA LEU A 368 5.66 18.02 -1.82
C LEU A 368 6.43 19.35 -1.81
N GLN A 369 6.94 19.80 -2.96
CA GLN A 369 7.63 21.10 -3.05
C GLN A 369 6.68 22.24 -2.65
N ARG A 370 5.44 22.23 -3.12
CA ARG A 370 4.44 23.23 -2.73
C ARG A 370 4.18 23.24 -1.21
N LEU A 371 4.09 22.09 -0.57
CA LEU A 371 3.93 21.98 0.88
C LEU A 371 5.16 22.50 1.63
N ALA A 372 6.37 22.15 1.15
CA ALA A 372 7.62 22.65 1.70
C ALA A 372 7.73 24.16 1.61
N ASP A 373 7.35 24.75 0.47
CA ASP A 373 7.32 26.21 0.28
C ASP A 373 6.33 26.93 1.22
N GLN A 374 5.20 26.26 1.54
CA GLN A 374 4.22 26.78 2.51
C GLN A 374 4.78 26.78 3.94
N LEU A 375 5.51 25.72 4.31
CA LEU A 375 6.17 25.61 5.62
C LEU A 375 7.29 26.63 5.81
N ALA A 376 8.01 26.98 4.72
CA ALA A 376 9.12 27.93 4.74
C ALA A 376 8.66 29.40 4.84
N LYS A 377 7.39 29.72 4.57
CA LYS A 377 6.89 31.10 4.65
C LYS A 377 6.89 31.59 6.09
N PRO A 378 7.54 32.75 6.36
CA PRO A 378 7.47 33.35 7.70
C PRO A 378 6.00 33.58 8.08
N ARG A 379 5.67 33.26 9.31
CA ARG A 379 4.35 33.58 9.87
C ARG A 379 4.14 35.10 9.71
N LYS A 380 3.09 35.48 9.01
CA LYS A 380 2.50 36.78 9.25
C LYS A 380 1.84 36.62 10.62
N ASP A 381 2.51 37.14 11.66
CA ASP A 381 1.94 37.21 12.98
C ASP A 381 0.58 37.91 12.85
N ALA A 382 -0.47 37.20 13.22
CA ALA A 382 -1.76 37.85 13.43
C ALA A 382 -1.61 38.80 14.64
N PRO A 383 -2.11 39.98 14.57
CA PRO A 383 -2.02 40.97 15.64
C PRO A 383 -2.67 40.49 16.93
#